data_bfaebe728978a9a1506de67f1d37f30a
#
_entry.id   bfaebe728978a9a1506de67f1d37f30a
#
_cell.length_a   1.000
_cell.length_b   1.000
_cell.length_c   1.000
_cell.angle_alpha   90.00
_cell.angle_beta   90.00
_cell.angle_gamma   90.00
#
_symmetry.space_group_name_H-M   'P 1'
#
loop_
_entity.id
_entity.type
_entity.pdbx_description
1 polymer ?
#
loop_
_entity_poly.entity_id
_entity_poly.type
_entity_poly.pdbx_seq_one_letter_code
_entity_poly.pdbx_strand_id
1 'polypeptide(L)'
;NELACKNSFLLRNDLFIIPSLKSCLRNQLTSNEQLKVYEQIAIKLGISSPHHDRVMRPTRFINQQKSGKRVDVVLADEAHLLWTQGKQSYRGKNQLMDLLERARVVIAVFDKHQVLRTNGYWEDQQLQKMEKMAGKNVINLQQQMRMQANPQTIAWVDSLVHKHKVLPIPNDQHYEIKIFDSPEQLQKAIQSKGTDNKNGLSRLLATFDWPYTQKGKDKPKWYVSVGDWRAPWNLELPRPKHSGMKDIPWAEQEESLEEVGSTFTIQGFDLNYAGVVIGPSVTLRKGKIVFDPSKSSDKGATNKRTLSDNRKISVANELIENELNVLLTRGVHGLYIYAVDPALRQALLFAQNAGTFEKKLSLVAEEKEKYKKL
;
A
#
# COMPACT_ATOMS: atom_id res chain seq x y z
N ASN A 1 28.99 -12.14 -17.58
CA ASN A 1 28.21 -11.07 -18.25
C ASN A 1 26.90 -11.54 -18.89
N GLU A 2 26.46 -12.79 -18.68
CA GLU A 2 25.21 -13.31 -19.29
C GLU A 2 24.20 -13.86 -18.29
N LEU A 3 24.31 -13.54 -17.00
CA LEU A 3 23.41 -14.05 -15.96
C LEU A 3 22.27 -13.08 -15.57
N ALA A 4 22.17 -11.92 -16.23
CA ALA A 4 21.21 -10.89 -15.88
C ALA A 4 19.88 -10.90 -16.65
N CYS A 5 19.68 -11.81 -17.62
CA CYS A 5 18.54 -11.69 -18.55
C CYS A 5 17.60 -12.89 -18.65
N LYS A 6 17.64 -13.90 -17.77
CA LYS A 6 16.77 -15.09 -17.94
C LYS A 6 15.75 -15.34 -16.83
N ASN A 7 15.59 -14.48 -15.83
CA ASN A 7 14.54 -14.65 -14.81
C ASN A 7 13.74 -13.37 -14.61
N SER A 8 13.02 -12.94 -15.64
CA SER A 8 12.03 -11.87 -15.58
C SER A 8 10.74 -12.25 -14.83
N PHE A 9 10.75 -13.30 -14.02
CA PHE A 9 9.52 -13.86 -13.42
C PHE A 9 9.35 -13.56 -11.93
N LEU A 10 10.20 -12.79 -11.27
CA LEU A 10 10.21 -12.65 -9.81
C LEU A 10 10.55 -11.25 -9.30
N LEU A 11 9.97 -10.21 -9.88
CA LEU A 11 9.91 -8.88 -9.29
C LEU A 11 8.48 -8.54 -8.85
N ARG A 12 7.82 -9.50 -8.22
CA ARG A 12 6.75 -9.24 -7.27
C ARG A 12 7.41 -9.19 -5.92
N ASN A 13 7.61 -8.02 -5.32
CA ASN A 13 7.94 -7.79 -3.91
C ASN A 13 8.82 -8.85 -3.19
N ASP A 14 9.51 -9.72 -3.91
CA ASP A 14 10.18 -10.88 -3.38
C ASP A 14 11.70 -10.70 -3.42
N LEU A 15 12.27 -10.84 -2.25
CA LEU A 15 13.69 -10.82 -1.97
C LEU A 15 14.42 -11.93 -2.74
N PHE A 16 15.29 -11.59 -3.69
CA PHE A 16 16.27 -12.52 -4.22
C PHE A 16 17.59 -12.42 -3.46
N ILE A 17 17.90 -13.48 -2.75
CA ILE A 17 19.20 -13.67 -2.11
C ILE A 17 20.03 -14.57 -3.01
N ILE A 18 21.10 -14.04 -3.56
CA ILE A 18 22.08 -14.82 -4.32
C ILE A 18 22.95 -15.60 -3.31
N PRO A 19 22.90 -16.95 -3.28
CA PRO A 19 23.61 -17.76 -2.27
C PRO A 19 25.13 -17.61 -2.26
N SER A 20 25.72 -17.06 -3.31
CA SER A 20 27.16 -16.90 -3.44
C SER A 20 27.75 -15.67 -2.71
N LEU A 21 26.90 -14.76 -2.23
CA LEU A 21 27.32 -13.60 -1.45
C LEU A 21 27.24 -13.90 0.05
N LYS A 22 28.13 -14.77 0.55
CA LYS A 22 28.20 -15.16 1.97
C LYS A 22 28.53 -14.04 2.95
N SER A 23 28.89 -12.85 2.49
CA SER A 23 29.23 -11.70 3.34
C SER A 23 28.24 -10.57 3.16
N CYS A 24 27.28 -10.46 4.08
CA CYS A 24 26.56 -9.21 4.41
C CYS A 24 25.53 -8.64 3.44
N LEU A 25 24.56 -9.42 2.98
CA LEU A 25 23.29 -8.87 2.53
C LEU A 25 22.44 -8.45 3.75
N ARG A 26 21.99 -7.18 3.79
CA ARG A 26 21.09 -6.70 4.84
C ARG A 26 19.87 -6.05 4.20
N ASN A 27 18.68 -6.52 4.57
CA ASN A 27 17.41 -5.95 4.15
C ASN A 27 16.95 -4.89 5.13
N GLN A 28 16.43 -3.77 4.62
CA GLN A 28 16.00 -2.62 5.41
C GLN A 28 14.50 -2.39 5.22
N LEU A 29 13.73 -2.60 6.27
CA LEU A 29 12.28 -2.55 6.24
C LEU A 29 11.74 -1.50 7.20
N THR A 30 10.70 -0.83 6.80
CA THR A 30 10.14 0.30 7.54
C THR A 30 8.84 -0.05 8.25
N SER A 31 8.10 -1.06 7.76
CA SER A 31 6.86 -1.54 8.40
C SER A 31 7.12 -2.76 9.28
N ASN A 32 6.32 -2.94 10.35
CA ASN A 32 6.43 -4.09 11.24
C ASN A 32 5.95 -5.38 10.58
N GLU A 33 4.91 -5.27 9.74
CA GLU A 33 4.31 -6.43 9.09
C GLU A 33 5.24 -7.02 8.05
N GLN A 34 5.87 -6.19 7.22
CA GLN A 34 6.91 -6.62 6.29
C GLN A 34 8.12 -7.21 6.99
N LEU A 35 8.57 -6.61 8.11
CA LEU A 35 9.71 -7.12 8.86
C LEU A 35 9.51 -8.58 9.24
N LYS A 36 8.32 -8.96 9.72
CA LYS A 36 7.98 -10.34 10.09
C LYS A 36 8.09 -11.29 8.90
N VAL A 37 7.57 -10.89 7.73
CA VAL A 37 7.62 -11.71 6.52
C VAL A 37 9.05 -11.97 6.08
N TYR A 38 9.87 -10.94 6.00
CA TYR A 38 11.26 -11.08 5.57
C TYR A 38 12.12 -11.81 6.60
N GLU A 39 11.84 -11.66 7.90
CA GLU A 39 12.49 -12.46 8.94
C GLU A 39 12.16 -13.94 8.78
N GLN A 40 10.90 -14.30 8.53
CA GLN A 40 10.49 -15.67 8.28
C GLN A 40 11.15 -16.24 7.01
N ILE A 41 11.20 -15.47 5.92
CA ILE A 41 11.88 -15.86 4.68
C ILE A 41 13.37 -16.09 4.96
N ALA A 42 14.01 -15.16 5.66
CA ALA A 42 15.44 -15.25 5.98
C ALA A 42 15.77 -16.48 6.85
N ILE A 43 14.90 -16.82 7.81
CA ILE A 43 15.03 -18.03 8.63
C ILE A 43 14.84 -19.28 7.77
N LYS A 44 13.79 -19.36 6.97
CA LYS A 44 13.51 -20.50 6.08
C LYS A 44 14.64 -20.76 5.08
N LEU A 45 15.30 -19.70 4.63
CA LEU A 45 16.45 -19.79 3.70
C LEU A 45 17.78 -20.03 4.43
N GLY A 46 17.80 -20.11 5.76
CA GLY A 46 19.01 -20.35 6.55
C GLY A 46 20.04 -19.19 6.51
N ILE A 47 19.61 -17.98 6.11
CA ILE A 47 20.48 -16.80 5.99
C ILE A 47 20.43 -15.88 7.21
N SER A 48 19.46 -16.04 8.08
CA SER A 48 19.36 -15.37 9.38
C SER A 48 19.51 -16.37 10.51
N SER A 49 20.19 -15.99 11.58
CA SER A 49 20.33 -16.75 12.81
C SER A 49 20.15 -15.83 14.01
N PRO A 50 19.91 -16.37 15.23
CA PRO A 50 19.74 -15.56 16.45
C PRO A 50 20.88 -14.58 16.73
N HIS A 51 22.06 -14.83 16.19
CA HIS A 51 23.24 -13.96 16.37
C HIS A 51 23.61 -13.12 15.15
N HIS A 52 22.90 -13.30 14.02
CA HIS A 52 23.22 -12.62 12.77
C HIS A 52 21.94 -12.16 12.09
N ASP A 53 21.36 -11.07 12.59
CA ASP A 53 20.20 -10.44 11.97
C ASP A 53 20.58 -9.88 10.59
N ARG A 54 19.96 -10.43 9.54
CA ARG A 54 20.09 -9.94 8.16
C ARG A 54 18.97 -9.00 7.78
N VAL A 55 17.85 -9.09 8.46
CA VAL A 55 16.65 -8.28 8.27
C VAL A 55 16.50 -7.35 9.47
N MET A 56 16.40 -6.04 9.24
CA MET A 56 16.28 -5.07 10.34
C MET A 56 15.73 -3.74 9.85
N ARG A 57 15.32 -2.90 10.79
CA ARG A 57 14.87 -1.54 10.50
C ARG A 57 16.04 -0.62 10.10
N PRO A 58 15.81 0.34 9.19
CA PRO A 58 16.84 1.28 8.74
C PRO A 58 17.54 2.02 9.90
N THR A 59 16.78 2.54 10.85
CA THR A 59 17.33 3.25 12.02
C THR A 59 18.26 2.35 12.86
N ARG A 60 17.88 1.06 13.06
CA ARG A 60 18.73 0.12 13.80
C ARG A 60 20.04 -0.13 13.07
N PHE A 61 19.97 -0.37 11.76
CA PHE A 61 21.17 -0.55 10.95
C PHE A 61 22.10 0.66 10.97
N ILE A 62 21.55 1.86 10.75
CA ILE A 62 22.32 3.12 10.74
C ILE A 62 23.02 3.34 12.09
N ASN A 63 22.34 3.04 13.21
CA ASN A 63 22.90 3.21 14.55
C ASN A 63 23.95 2.14 14.89
N GLN A 64 23.82 0.91 14.40
CA GLN A 64 24.75 -0.19 14.66
C GLN A 64 25.98 -0.15 13.73
N GLN A 65 25.77 0.22 12.47
CA GLN A 65 26.81 0.24 11.46
C GLN A 65 27.51 1.59 11.45
N LYS A 66 28.76 1.60 11.95
CA LYS A 66 29.58 2.82 11.95
C LYS A 66 29.86 3.29 10.53
N SER A 67 29.83 4.61 10.31
CA SER A 67 30.32 5.22 9.09
C SER A 67 31.78 4.79 8.84
N GLY A 68 32.10 4.38 7.62
CA GLY A 68 33.44 3.88 7.24
C GLY A 68 33.62 2.36 7.25
N LYS A 69 32.79 1.58 8.00
CA LYS A 69 32.73 0.12 7.86
C LYS A 69 31.54 -0.24 6.97
N ARG A 70 31.79 -0.38 5.67
CA ARG A 70 30.72 -0.67 4.70
C ARG A 70 30.40 -2.17 4.66
N VAL A 71 29.10 -2.49 4.66
CA VAL A 71 28.62 -3.80 4.23
C VAL A 71 28.65 -3.88 2.70
N ASP A 72 28.63 -5.08 2.13
CA ASP A 72 28.72 -5.22 0.68
C ASP A 72 27.44 -4.75 -0.01
N VAL A 73 26.29 -5.24 0.40
CA VAL A 73 25.00 -4.91 -0.21
C VAL A 73 23.94 -4.62 0.83
N VAL A 74 23.16 -3.57 0.62
CA VAL A 74 21.91 -3.26 1.31
C VAL A 74 20.78 -3.29 0.29
N LEU A 75 19.75 -4.10 0.55
CA LEU A 75 18.48 -4.03 -0.15
C LEU A 75 17.50 -3.23 0.71
N ALA A 76 17.05 -2.10 0.22
CA ALA A 76 16.04 -1.25 0.83
C ALA A 76 14.73 -1.38 0.04
N ASP A 77 13.90 -2.32 0.47
CA ASP A 77 12.55 -2.43 -0.06
C ASP A 77 11.65 -1.35 0.54
N GLU A 78 10.62 -0.92 -0.21
CA GLU A 78 9.74 0.19 0.17
C GLU A 78 10.54 1.44 0.59
N ALA A 79 11.59 1.80 -0.17
CA ALA A 79 12.49 2.89 0.19
C ALA A 79 11.80 4.27 0.27
N HIS A 80 10.59 4.40 -0.24
CA HIS A 80 9.74 5.58 -0.07
C HIS A 80 9.26 5.79 1.38
N LEU A 81 9.39 4.77 2.25
CA LEU A 81 9.11 4.88 3.68
C LEU A 81 10.31 5.33 4.51
N LEU A 82 11.50 5.43 3.90
CA LEU A 82 12.69 5.93 4.56
C LEU A 82 12.50 7.40 4.95
N TRP A 83 13.01 7.75 6.12
CA TRP A 83 12.89 9.11 6.61
C TRP A 83 13.87 10.05 5.92
N THR A 84 13.37 11.17 5.46
CA THR A 84 14.10 12.26 4.83
C THR A 84 14.35 13.44 5.77
N GLN A 85 14.06 13.26 7.07
CA GLN A 85 14.39 14.18 8.17
C GLN A 85 14.57 13.42 9.47
N GLY A 86 15.27 14.01 10.43
CA GLY A 86 15.44 13.43 11.76
C GLY A 86 14.13 13.32 12.54
N LYS A 87 13.92 12.20 13.21
CA LYS A 87 12.75 11.95 14.06
C LYS A 87 13.05 10.86 15.10
N GLN A 88 12.63 11.07 16.34
CA GLN A 88 12.77 10.07 17.42
C GLN A 88 14.22 9.58 17.59
N SER A 89 14.45 8.27 17.38
CA SER A 89 15.75 7.61 17.50
C SER A 89 16.68 7.83 16.29
N TYR A 90 16.21 8.48 15.23
CA TYR A 90 17.02 8.82 14.05
C TYR A 90 17.37 10.30 14.06
N ARG A 91 18.66 10.62 14.18
CA ARG A 91 19.19 12.00 14.23
C ARG A 91 19.75 12.49 12.89
N GLY A 92 19.83 11.62 11.87
CA GLY A 92 20.29 11.95 10.53
C GLY A 92 19.31 12.82 9.75
N LYS A 93 19.74 13.24 8.56
CA LYS A 93 18.94 14.08 7.67
C LYS A 93 18.19 13.29 6.62
N ASN A 94 18.72 12.14 6.18
CA ASN A 94 18.11 11.28 5.15
C ASN A 94 18.61 9.85 5.30
N GLN A 95 17.71 8.92 5.60
CA GLN A 95 18.09 7.51 5.84
C GLN A 95 18.69 6.84 4.60
N LEU A 96 18.22 7.15 3.37
CA LEU A 96 18.81 6.55 2.17
C LEU A 96 20.26 7.01 1.98
N MET A 97 20.56 8.28 2.23
CA MET A 97 21.93 8.79 2.18
C MET A 97 22.80 8.11 3.24
N ASP A 98 22.28 7.92 4.45
CA ASP A 98 22.99 7.20 5.52
C ASP A 98 23.24 5.71 5.19
N LEU A 99 22.36 5.07 4.42
CA LEU A 99 22.56 3.71 3.91
C LEU A 99 23.69 3.67 2.87
N LEU A 100 23.71 4.66 1.93
CA LEU A 100 24.75 4.77 0.92
C LEU A 100 26.15 4.96 1.51
N GLU A 101 26.27 5.63 2.65
CA GLU A 101 27.55 5.77 3.37
C GLU A 101 28.03 4.46 4.02
N ARG A 102 27.12 3.53 4.32
CA ARG A 102 27.35 2.30 5.10
C ARG A 102 27.32 1.03 4.27
N ALA A 103 27.09 1.14 2.97
CA ALA A 103 27.10 0.01 2.05
C ALA A 103 27.95 0.32 0.80
N ARG A 104 28.47 -0.73 0.15
CA ARG A 104 29.15 -0.61 -1.14
C ARG A 104 28.14 -0.51 -2.27
N VAL A 105 27.04 -1.26 -2.15
CA VAL A 105 25.91 -1.24 -3.07
C VAL A 105 24.62 -1.07 -2.28
N VAL A 106 23.74 -0.17 -2.72
CA VAL A 106 22.38 -0.04 -2.20
C VAL A 106 21.42 -0.28 -3.36
N ILE A 107 20.52 -1.25 -3.21
CA ILE A 107 19.41 -1.49 -4.12
C ILE A 107 18.17 -0.96 -3.41
N ALA A 108 17.55 0.09 -3.95
CA ALA A 108 16.39 0.74 -3.37
C ALA A 108 15.19 0.62 -4.32
N VAL A 109 14.09 0.04 -3.82
CA VAL A 109 12.79 0.01 -4.52
C VAL A 109 11.98 1.20 -4.03
N PHE A 110 11.67 2.12 -4.92
CA PHE A 110 11.07 3.41 -4.57
C PHE A 110 9.87 3.73 -5.44
N ASP A 111 8.75 4.11 -4.79
CA ASP A 111 7.55 4.63 -5.44
C ASP A 111 7.08 5.90 -4.71
N LYS A 112 7.15 7.05 -5.38
CA LYS A 112 6.74 8.34 -4.80
C LYS A 112 5.24 8.38 -4.44
N HIS A 113 4.40 7.63 -5.18
CA HIS A 113 2.95 7.56 -4.94
C HIS A 113 2.55 6.64 -3.79
N GLN A 114 3.54 6.11 -3.05
CA GLN A 114 3.34 5.34 -1.83
C GLN A 114 3.97 6.00 -0.58
N VAL A 115 4.43 7.23 -0.68
CA VAL A 115 4.83 8.04 0.48
C VAL A 115 3.59 8.42 1.27
N LEU A 116 3.51 7.99 2.54
CA LEU A 116 2.30 8.16 3.38
C LEU A 116 2.49 9.17 4.51
N ARG A 117 3.70 9.63 4.76
CA ARG A 117 4.01 10.48 5.92
C ARG A 117 4.96 11.60 5.58
N THR A 118 4.78 12.72 6.24
CA THR A 118 5.62 13.93 6.06
C THR A 118 7.10 13.69 6.32
N ASN A 119 7.46 12.79 7.22
CA ASN A 119 8.87 12.46 7.47
C ASN A 119 9.54 11.60 6.39
N GLY A 120 8.73 10.95 5.53
CA GLY A 120 9.17 10.24 4.32
C GLY A 120 9.02 11.08 3.05
N TYR A 121 8.50 12.30 3.12
CA TYR A 121 8.32 13.16 1.94
C TYR A 121 9.67 13.57 1.33
N TRP A 122 9.78 13.43 0.03
CA TRP A 122 10.96 13.79 -0.75
C TRP A 122 10.73 15.10 -1.49
N GLU A 123 11.63 16.05 -1.31
CA GLU A 123 11.67 17.27 -2.09
C GLU A 123 12.16 16.97 -3.51
N ASP A 124 11.61 17.66 -4.53
CA ASP A 124 11.98 17.41 -5.94
C ASP A 124 13.49 17.46 -6.16
N GLN A 125 14.19 18.40 -5.53
CA GLN A 125 15.65 18.49 -5.60
C GLN A 125 16.35 17.25 -5.01
N GLN A 126 15.80 16.65 -3.97
CA GLN A 126 16.34 15.43 -3.38
C GLN A 126 16.12 14.23 -4.30
N LEU A 127 14.95 14.12 -4.95
CA LEU A 127 14.65 13.09 -5.94
C LEU A 127 15.59 13.22 -7.15
N GLN A 128 15.72 14.41 -7.73
CA GLN A 128 16.62 14.68 -8.85
C GLN A 128 18.09 14.36 -8.50
N LYS A 129 18.52 14.68 -7.28
CA LYS A 129 19.85 14.32 -6.80
C LYS A 129 20.04 12.81 -6.72
N MET A 130 19.06 12.10 -6.19
CA MET A 130 19.06 10.63 -6.10
C MET A 130 19.14 9.99 -7.49
N GLU A 131 18.29 10.41 -8.41
CA GLU A 131 18.28 9.92 -9.80
C GLU A 131 19.62 10.20 -10.50
N LYS A 132 20.18 11.40 -10.33
CA LYS A 132 21.48 11.76 -10.87
C LYS A 132 22.62 10.89 -10.29
N MET A 133 22.57 10.57 -9.00
CA MET A 133 23.53 9.67 -8.36
C MET A 133 23.42 8.23 -8.89
N ALA A 134 22.22 7.74 -9.11
CA ALA A 134 21.96 6.41 -9.65
C ALA A 134 22.32 6.34 -11.15
N GLY A 135 22.14 7.42 -11.90
CA GLY A 135 22.50 7.54 -13.32
C GLY A 135 21.86 6.42 -14.17
N LYS A 136 22.70 5.68 -14.89
CA LYS A 136 22.25 4.55 -15.72
C LYS A 136 21.73 3.33 -14.95
N ASN A 137 21.86 3.32 -13.63
CA ASN A 137 21.37 2.23 -12.77
C ASN A 137 19.91 2.45 -12.31
N VAL A 138 19.22 3.47 -12.80
CA VAL A 138 17.79 3.64 -12.60
C VAL A 138 17.03 2.66 -13.50
N ILE A 139 16.21 1.80 -12.87
CA ILE A 139 15.32 0.88 -13.58
C ILE A 139 13.88 1.34 -13.33
N ASN A 140 13.21 1.79 -14.38
CA ASN A 140 11.82 2.23 -14.31
C ASN A 140 10.88 1.05 -14.55
N LEU A 141 10.15 0.64 -13.51
CA LEU A 141 9.09 -0.36 -13.62
C LEU A 141 7.80 0.34 -14.06
N GLN A 142 7.44 0.17 -15.33
CA GLN A 142 6.28 0.87 -15.92
C GLN A 142 4.98 0.08 -15.84
N GLN A 143 5.05 -1.23 -15.61
CA GLN A 143 3.86 -2.08 -15.59
C GLN A 143 3.38 -2.33 -14.18
N GLN A 144 2.10 -2.04 -13.96
CA GLN A 144 1.39 -2.47 -12.77
C GLN A 144 1.16 -3.99 -12.86
N MET A 145 1.76 -4.77 -11.93
CA MET A 145 1.78 -6.23 -11.95
C MET A 145 0.87 -6.87 -10.90
N ARG A 146 0.37 -6.08 -9.92
CA ARG A 146 -0.45 -6.59 -8.81
C ARG A 146 -1.87 -6.87 -9.25
N MET A 147 -2.54 -5.90 -9.85
CA MET A 147 -3.90 -6.05 -10.32
C MET A 147 -3.91 -6.95 -11.57
N GLN A 148 -4.59 -8.08 -11.52
CA GLN A 148 -4.81 -8.92 -12.69
C GLN A 148 -5.97 -8.36 -13.53
N ALA A 149 -5.83 -7.13 -13.98
CA ALA A 149 -6.85 -6.33 -14.62
C ALA A 149 -6.45 -5.90 -16.03
N ASN A 150 -7.44 -5.64 -16.86
CA ASN A 150 -7.23 -5.05 -18.18
C ASN A 150 -6.68 -3.61 -18.07
N PRO A 151 -5.95 -3.11 -19.08
CA PRO A 151 -5.40 -1.75 -19.07
C PRO A 151 -6.45 -0.66 -18.82
N GLN A 152 -7.70 -0.84 -19.29
CA GLN A 152 -8.79 0.09 -19.06
C GLN A 152 -9.20 0.16 -17.59
N THR A 153 -9.19 -0.96 -16.87
CA THR A 153 -9.48 -1.05 -15.43
C THR A 153 -8.38 -0.39 -14.61
N ILE A 154 -7.12 -0.62 -14.98
CA ILE A 154 -5.96 0.06 -14.36
C ILE A 154 -6.07 1.57 -14.60
N ALA A 155 -6.37 2.01 -15.82
CA ALA A 155 -6.56 3.42 -16.17
C ALA A 155 -7.76 4.05 -15.45
N TRP A 156 -8.80 3.28 -15.14
CA TRP A 156 -9.93 3.74 -14.34
C TRP A 156 -9.50 4.05 -12.89
N VAL A 157 -8.75 3.16 -12.26
CA VAL A 157 -8.21 3.41 -10.90
C VAL A 157 -7.28 4.62 -10.91
N ASP A 158 -6.38 4.73 -11.91
CA ASP A 158 -5.52 5.91 -12.09
C ASP A 158 -6.32 7.21 -12.26
N SER A 159 -7.42 7.15 -13.02
CA SER A 159 -8.32 8.30 -13.21
C SER A 159 -8.98 8.75 -11.91
N LEU A 160 -9.39 7.79 -11.07
CA LEU A 160 -10.01 8.06 -9.79
C LEU A 160 -9.01 8.71 -8.83
N VAL A 161 -7.80 8.16 -8.74
CA VAL A 161 -6.77 8.58 -7.79
C VAL A 161 -6.03 9.83 -8.25
N HIS A 162 -5.41 9.79 -9.42
CA HIS A 162 -4.45 10.82 -9.85
C HIS A 162 -5.05 11.89 -10.78
N LYS A 163 -6.11 11.55 -11.54
CA LYS A 163 -6.81 12.54 -12.38
C LYS A 163 -8.04 13.14 -11.70
N HIS A 164 -8.37 12.64 -10.50
CA HIS A 164 -9.47 13.11 -9.66
C HIS A 164 -10.83 13.07 -10.38
N LYS A 165 -11.04 12.06 -11.24
CA LYS A 165 -12.25 11.91 -12.05
C LYS A 165 -12.92 10.56 -11.84
N VAL A 166 -14.23 10.57 -11.70
CA VAL A 166 -15.05 9.35 -11.71
C VAL A 166 -15.50 9.12 -13.17
N LEU A 167 -14.99 8.07 -13.78
CA LEU A 167 -15.35 7.63 -15.13
C LEU A 167 -16.27 6.40 -15.06
N PRO A 168 -17.02 6.03 -16.13
CA PRO A 168 -17.73 4.76 -16.22
C PRO A 168 -16.79 3.60 -15.90
N ILE A 169 -17.25 2.64 -15.09
CA ILE A 169 -16.44 1.47 -14.73
C ILE A 169 -16.35 0.53 -15.95
N PRO A 170 -15.13 0.21 -16.42
CA PRO A 170 -14.96 -0.66 -17.57
C PRO A 170 -15.39 -2.09 -17.25
N ASN A 171 -15.81 -2.82 -18.28
CA ASN A 171 -16.05 -4.24 -18.15
C ASN A 171 -14.72 -4.99 -18.19
N ASP A 172 -14.47 -5.80 -17.15
CA ASP A 172 -13.27 -6.63 -17.04
C ASP A 172 -13.70 -8.05 -16.65
N GLN A 173 -13.20 -9.06 -17.36
CA GLN A 173 -13.51 -10.47 -17.08
C GLN A 173 -12.60 -11.07 -16.01
N HIS A 174 -11.45 -10.42 -15.74
CA HIS A 174 -10.41 -10.91 -14.84
C HIS A 174 -10.35 -10.14 -13.52
N TYR A 175 -11.00 -8.96 -13.48
CA TYR A 175 -10.97 -8.07 -12.32
C TYR A 175 -12.34 -7.50 -12.00
N GLU A 176 -12.83 -7.73 -10.80
CA GLU A 176 -14.15 -7.29 -10.39
C GLU A 176 -14.08 -5.95 -9.65
N ILE A 177 -14.69 -4.89 -10.22
CA ILE A 177 -14.95 -3.65 -9.48
C ILE A 177 -16.42 -3.62 -9.08
N LYS A 178 -16.69 -3.38 -7.79
CA LYS A 178 -18.05 -3.29 -7.26
C LYS A 178 -18.20 -2.13 -6.28
N ILE A 179 -19.24 -1.33 -6.49
CA ILE A 179 -19.58 -0.19 -5.64
C ILE A 179 -20.78 -0.57 -4.78
N PHE A 180 -20.70 -0.21 -3.50
CA PHE A 180 -21.74 -0.51 -2.51
C PHE A 180 -22.40 0.78 -2.01
N ASP A 181 -23.68 0.72 -1.74
CA ASP A 181 -24.43 1.84 -1.16
C ASP A 181 -24.41 1.84 0.37
N SER A 182 -24.03 0.70 0.99
CA SER A 182 -23.88 0.61 2.44
C SER A 182 -22.58 -0.10 2.85
N PRO A 183 -21.96 0.32 3.97
CA PRO A 183 -20.73 -0.29 4.46
C PRO A 183 -20.95 -1.73 4.97
N GLU A 184 -22.17 -2.05 5.47
CA GLU A 184 -22.54 -3.40 5.89
C GLU A 184 -22.56 -4.37 4.72
N GLN A 185 -23.08 -3.94 3.55
CA GLN A 185 -23.07 -4.76 2.36
C GLN A 185 -21.65 -5.01 1.86
N LEU A 186 -20.79 -3.97 1.87
CA LEU A 186 -19.39 -4.10 1.54
C LEU A 186 -18.70 -5.10 2.48
N GLN A 187 -18.89 -4.96 3.79
CA GLN A 187 -18.30 -5.86 4.78
C GLN A 187 -18.71 -7.32 4.54
N LYS A 188 -20.00 -7.59 4.40
CA LYS A 188 -20.53 -8.93 4.12
C LYS A 188 -19.95 -9.51 2.82
N ALA A 189 -19.82 -8.71 1.77
CA ALA A 189 -19.27 -9.15 0.51
C ALA A 189 -17.78 -9.53 0.64
N ILE A 190 -16.99 -8.77 1.39
CA ILE A 190 -15.57 -9.08 1.65
C ILE A 190 -15.43 -10.29 2.57
N GLN A 191 -16.25 -10.41 3.61
CA GLN A 191 -16.28 -11.60 4.48
C GLN A 191 -16.59 -12.86 3.67
N SER A 192 -17.57 -12.82 2.77
CA SER A 192 -17.88 -13.94 1.87
C SER A 192 -16.71 -14.31 0.97
N LYS A 193 -15.94 -13.34 0.45
CA LYS A 193 -14.70 -13.60 -0.30
C LYS A 193 -13.59 -14.16 0.60
N GLY A 194 -13.47 -13.65 1.83
CA GLY A 194 -12.43 -14.05 2.77
C GLY A 194 -12.61 -15.46 3.36
N THR A 195 -13.82 -16.00 3.37
CA THR A 195 -14.12 -17.38 3.79
C THR A 195 -14.00 -18.40 2.65
N ASP A 196 -13.90 -17.96 1.40
CA ASP A 196 -13.66 -18.84 0.26
C ASP A 196 -12.20 -19.29 0.22
N ASN A 197 -11.94 -20.59 0.15
CA ASN A 197 -10.60 -21.17 0.09
C ASN A 197 -9.73 -20.62 -1.07
N LYS A 198 -10.34 -20.15 -2.16
CA LYS A 198 -9.65 -19.56 -3.30
C LYS A 198 -9.34 -18.07 -3.12
N ASN A 199 -10.17 -17.37 -2.33
CA ASN A 199 -10.15 -15.93 -2.17
C ASN A 199 -9.87 -15.50 -0.72
N GLY A 200 -9.37 -16.41 0.12
CA GLY A 200 -9.26 -16.25 1.57
C GLY A 200 -8.49 -15.02 2.05
N LEU A 201 -7.56 -14.47 1.24
CA LEU A 201 -6.83 -13.26 1.59
C LEU A 201 -7.58 -12.02 1.09
N SER A 202 -8.85 -11.85 1.54
CA SER A 202 -9.69 -10.71 1.22
C SER A 202 -10.06 -9.96 2.50
N ARG A 203 -9.81 -8.65 2.56
CA ARG A 203 -9.95 -7.86 3.78
C ARG A 203 -10.59 -6.50 3.50
N LEU A 204 -11.27 -5.99 4.54
CA LEU A 204 -11.83 -4.64 4.55
C LEU A 204 -10.77 -3.65 5.03
N LEU A 205 -10.61 -2.55 4.30
CA LEU A 205 -9.66 -1.48 4.55
C LEU A 205 -10.40 -0.15 4.61
N ALA A 206 -9.82 0.87 5.26
CA ALA A 206 -10.33 2.23 5.21
C ALA A 206 -9.20 3.26 5.15
N THR A 207 -9.50 4.45 4.63
CA THR A 207 -8.66 5.64 4.78
C THR A 207 -8.52 5.99 6.26
N PHE A 208 -7.41 6.62 6.66
CA PHE A 208 -7.12 6.88 8.07
C PHE A 208 -7.86 8.12 8.61
N ASP A 209 -9.20 8.08 8.51
CA ASP A 209 -10.06 9.18 8.90
C ASP A 209 -10.66 9.05 10.29
N TRP A 210 -10.55 7.87 10.89
CA TRP A 210 -11.01 7.60 12.25
C TRP A 210 -9.83 7.60 13.23
N PRO A 211 -10.05 8.10 14.46
CA PRO A 211 -9.00 8.14 15.47
C PRO A 211 -8.46 6.76 15.80
N TYR A 212 -7.13 6.67 16.01
CA TYR A 212 -6.47 5.46 16.44
C TYR A 212 -5.19 5.77 17.23
N THR A 213 -4.95 5.03 18.33
CA THR A 213 -3.68 5.04 19.04
C THR A 213 -3.40 3.69 19.67
N GLN A 214 -2.15 3.24 19.57
CA GLN A 214 -1.69 2.02 20.24
C GLN A 214 -1.26 2.23 21.70
N LYS A 215 -1.26 3.45 22.21
CA LYS A 215 -0.74 3.80 23.53
C LYS A 215 -1.83 3.72 24.61
N GLY A 216 -1.49 3.11 25.75
CA GLY A 216 -2.30 3.07 26.97
C GLY A 216 -2.60 1.64 27.45
N LYS A 217 -2.75 1.47 28.79
CA LYS A 217 -3.16 0.19 29.40
C LYS A 217 -4.68 -0.03 29.25
N ASP A 218 -5.45 1.03 29.33
CA ASP A 218 -6.88 1.06 29.13
C ASP A 218 -7.17 1.62 27.73
N LYS A 219 -6.94 0.79 26.72
CA LYS A 219 -7.22 1.18 25.34
C LYS A 219 -8.72 1.23 25.11
N PRO A 220 -9.30 2.39 24.76
CA PRO A 220 -10.62 2.38 24.18
C PRO A 220 -10.54 1.53 22.91
N LYS A 221 -11.55 0.71 22.67
CA LYS A 221 -11.67 0.02 21.37
C LYS A 221 -11.91 1.06 20.29
N TRP A 222 -11.10 1.00 19.25
CA TRP A 222 -11.21 1.90 18.11
C TRP A 222 -12.07 1.27 17.02
N TYR A 223 -12.86 2.08 16.36
CA TYR A 223 -13.80 1.64 15.34
C TYR A 223 -13.75 2.58 14.12
N VAL A 224 -13.92 2.02 12.94
CA VAL A 224 -14.44 2.73 11.78
C VAL A 224 -15.95 2.79 11.93
N SER A 225 -16.55 3.97 11.87
CA SER A 225 -17.99 4.17 12.10
C SER A 225 -18.61 5.01 10.99
N VAL A 226 -19.75 4.56 10.44
CA VAL A 226 -20.51 5.28 9.42
C VAL A 226 -22.00 5.08 9.73
N GLY A 227 -22.69 6.13 10.18
CA GLY A 227 -24.04 6.00 10.72
C GLY A 227 -24.07 5.02 11.88
N ASP A 228 -24.95 4.03 11.81
CA ASP A 228 -25.09 2.98 12.84
C ASP A 228 -24.10 1.83 12.65
N TRP A 229 -23.49 1.71 11.46
CA TRP A 229 -22.47 0.71 11.21
C TRP A 229 -21.15 1.05 11.88
N ARG A 230 -20.53 0.03 12.47
CA ARG A 230 -19.20 0.15 13.00
C ARG A 230 -18.46 -1.18 12.98
N ALA A 231 -17.15 -1.15 12.73
CA ALA A 231 -16.28 -2.32 12.76
C ALA A 231 -14.95 -2.01 13.48
N PRO A 232 -14.36 -3.00 14.19
CA PRO A 232 -13.07 -2.81 14.86
C PRO A 232 -12.00 -2.31 13.92
N TRP A 233 -11.12 -1.44 14.42
CA TRP A 233 -10.13 -0.71 13.65
C TRP A 233 -8.70 -1.09 14.03
N ASN A 234 -7.89 -1.56 13.08
CA ASN A 234 -6.46 -1.80 13.24
C ASN A 234 -6.05 -2.67 14.44
N LEU A 235 -6.36 -3.95 14.45
CA LEU A 235 -5.94 -4.90 15.48
C LEU A 235 -6.58 -4.70 16.88
N GLU A 236 -7.84 -4.32 16.92
CA GLU A 236 -8.55 -4.11 18.18
C GLU A 236 -9.32 -5.35 18.70
N LEU A 237 -9.47 -6.39 17.88
CA LEU A 237 -10.07 -7.65 18.33
C LEU A 237 -9.10 -8.47 19.19
N PRO A 238 -9.60 -9.14 20.26
CA PRO A 238 -8.82 -10.09 21.03
C PRO A 238 -8.30 -11.23 20.15
N ARG A 239 -7.06 -11.63 20.36
CA ARG A 239 -6.43 -12.73 19.63
C ARG A 239 -6.07 -13.86 20.54
N PRO A 240 -6.20 -15.12 20.08
CA PRO A 240 -5.76 -16.28 20.83
C PRO A 240 -4.29 -16.18 21.21
N LYS A 241 -3.96 -16.51 22.46
CA LYS A 241 -2.58 -16.57 22.94
C LYS A 241 -1.93 -17.91 22.51
N HIS A 242 -1.87 -18.18 21.21
CA HIS A 242 -1.16 -19.35 20.71
C HIS A 242 0.29 -19.00 20.49
N SER A 243 1.21 -19.83 20.99
CA SER A 243 2.63 -19.71 20.72
C SER A 243 2.87 -19.77 19.22
N GLY A 244 3.46 -18.73 18.64
CA GLY A 244 3.72 -18.60 17.20
C GLY A 244 2.77 -17.68 16.43
N MET A 245 1.55 -17.39 16.91
CA MET A 245 0.60 -16.51 16.20
C MET A 245 0.92 -15.01 16.32
N LYS A 246 1.74 -14.59 17.26
CA LYS A 246 2.14 -13.17 17.39
C LYS A 246 2.91 -12.63 16.18
N ASP A 247 3.48 -13.51 15.40
CA ASP A 247 4.35 -13.15 14.28
C ASP A 247 3.68 -13.28 12.91
N ILE A 248 2.37 -13.67 12.89
CA ILE A 248 1.60 -13.75 11.66
C ILE A 248 1.14 -12.33 11.26
N PRO A 249 1.30 -11.92 9.99
CA PRO A 249 0.82 -10.65 9.48
C PRO A 249 -0.69 -10.46 9.66
N TRP A 250 -1.14 -9.20 9.83
CA TRP A 250 -2.55 -8.91 10.08
C TRP A 250 -3.49 -9.54 9.03
N ALA A 251 -3.15 -9.44 7.75
CA ALA A 251 -4.00 -9.95 6.67
C ALA A 251 -4.18 -11.47 6.70
N GLU A 252 -3.22 -12.22 7.27
CA GLU A 252 -3.26 -13.68 7.38
C GLU A 252 -3.97 -14.19 8.65
N GLN A 253 -4.30 -13.29 9.58
CA GLN A 253 -5.01 -13.64 10.80
C GLN A 253 -6.52 -13.77 10.54
N GLU A 254 -7.16 -14.82 11.07
CA GLU A 254 -8.59 -15.06 10.87
C GLU A 254 -9.44 -13.92 11.42
N GLU A 255 -9.09 -13.41 12.59
CA GLU A 255 -9.82 -12.32 13.26
C GLU A 255 -9.81 -11.03 12.42
N SER A 256 -8.83 -10.85 11.55
CA SER A 256 -8.77 -9.67 10.67
C SER A 256 -9.90 -9.61 9.64
N LEU A 257 -10.65 -10.71 9.46
CA LEU A 257 -11.84 -10.74 8.61
C LEU A 257 -12.99 -9.92 9.19
N GLU A 258 -13.03 -9.79 10.52
CA GLU A 258 -14.01 -8.99 11.27
C GLU A 258 -13.53 -7.56 11.54
N GLU A 259 -12.29 -7.25 11.16
CA GLU A 259 -11.67 -5.94 11.37
C GLU A 259 -11.60 -5.12 10.09
N VAL A 260 -11.43 -3.81 10.25
CA VAL A 260 -11.03 -2.90 9.20
C VAL A 260 -9.54 -2.60 9.35
N GLY A 261 -8.76 -2.84 8.32
CA GLY A 261 -7.36 -2.46 8.26
C GLY A 261 -7.15 -1.08 7.65
N SER A 262 -5.93 -0.59 7.77
CA SER A 262 -5.46 0.64 7.13
C SER A 262 -4.19 0.39 6.34
N THR A 263 -3.62 1.43 5.75
CA THR A 263 -2.30 1.35 5.12
C THR A 263 -1.22 0.78 6.05
N PHE A 264 -1.34 0.94 7.38
CA PHE A 264 -0.36 0.41 8.34
C PHE A 264 -0.43 -1.10 8.54
N THR A 265 -1.59 -1.71 8.32
CA THR A 265 -1.80 -3.16 8.48
C THR A 265 -1.63 -3.92 7.19
N ILE A 266 -1.82 -3.25 6.03
CA ILE A 266 -1.80 -3.90 4.72
C ILE A 266 -0.53 -3.64 3.90
N GLN A 267 0.32 -2.71 4.33
CA GLN A 267 1.52 -2.36 3.57
C GLN A 267 2.44 -3.57 3.41
N GLY A 268 2.84 -3.87 2.18
CA GLY A 268 3.64 -5.05 1.83
C GLY A 268 2.83 -6.32 1.56
N PHE A 269 1.47 -6.26 1.62
CA PHE A 269 0.59 -7.38 1.31
C PHE A 269 -0.31 -7.09 0.12
N ASP A 270 -0.57 -8.13 -0.66
CA ASP A 270 -1.60 -8.14 -1.69
C ASP A 270 -2.83 -8.89 -1.16
N LEU A 271 -4.00 -8.43 -1.56
CA LEU A 271 -5.28 -9.07 -1.23
C LEU A 271 -5.88 -9.68 -2.50
N ASN A 272 -6.57 -10.81 -2.37
CA ASN A 272 -7.36 -11.30 -3.50
C ASN A 272 -8.47 -10.32 -3.85
N TYR A 273 -9.24 -9.88 -2.85
CA TYR A 273 -10.20 -8.78 -2.98
C TYR A 273 -9.94 -7.73 -1.89
N ALA A 274 -9.80 -6.50 -2.30
CA ALA A 274 -9.71 -5.36 -1.38
C ALA A 274 -11.08 -4.69 -1.28
N GLY A 275 -11.67 -4.67 -0.07
CA GLY A 275 -12.80 -3.82 0.26
C GLY A 275 -12.28 -2.50 0.81
N VAL A 276 -12.72 -1.36 0.28
CA VAL A 276 -12.22 -0.05 0.71
C VAL A 276 -13.36 0.86 1.11
N VAL A 277 -13.37 1.26 2.38
CA VAL A 277 -14.20 2.35 2.90
C VAL A 277 -13.43 3.64 2.70
N ILE A 278 -13.83 4.43 1.71
CA ILE A 278 -13.30 5.76 1.46
C ILE A 278 -13.97 6.72 2.45
N GLY A 279 -13.21 7.23 3.40
CA GLY A 279 -13.69 8.08 4.48
C GLY A 279 -13.92 9.53 4.08
N PRO A 280 -14.28 10.39 5.05
CA PRO A 280 -14.70 11.76 4.80
C PRO A 280 -13.57 12.71 4.33
N SER A 281 -12.30 12.29 4.38
CA SER A 281 -11.20 13.09 3.83
C SER A 281 -11.18 13.11 2.29
N VAL A 282 -11.93 12.22 1.63
CA VAL A 282 -12.02 12.14 0.16
C VAL A 282 -13.46 12.42 -0.27
N THR A 283 -13.67 13.49 -1.00
CA THR A 283 -15.00 13.97 -1.36
C THR A 283 -15.11 14.31 -2.85
N LEU A 284 -16.34 14.35 -3.38
CA LEU A 284 -16.59 14.84 -4.74
C LEU A 284 -17.19 16.26 -4.69
N ARG A 285 -16.53 17.22 -5.29
CA ARG A 285 -16.99 18.61 -5.37
C ARG A 285 -16.86 19.14 -6.80
N LYS A 286 -17.95 19.67 -7.35
CA LYS A 286 -17.99 20.19 -8.72
C LYS A 286 -17.45 19.19 -9.77
N GLY A 287 -17.79 17.91 -9.62
CA GLY A 287 -17.38 16.82 -10.53
C GLY A 287 -15.91 16.38 -10.40
N LYS A 288 -15.18 16.86 -9.38
CA LYS A 288 -13.80 16.46 -9.12
C LYS A 288 -13.65 15.89 -7.71
N ILE A 289 -12.77 14.89 -7.56
CA ILE A 289 -12.35 14.42 -6.26
C ILE A 289 -11.47 15.47 -5.60
N VAL A 290 -11.75 15.76 -4.34
CA VAL A 290 -11.07 16.75 -3.51
C VAL A 290 -10.70 16.11 -2.18
N PHE A 291 -9.47 16.33 -1.74
CA PHE A 291 -8.96 15.86 -0.46
C PHE A 291 -9.14 16.93 0.62
N ASP A 292 -9.66 16.54 1.78
CA ASP A 292 -9.84 17.40 2.96
C ASP A 292 -8.98 16.89 4.13
N PRO A 293 -7.75 17.42 4.31
CA PRO A 293 -6.87 16.98 5.39
C PRO A 293 -7.43 17.21 6.80
N SER A 294 -8.41 18.09 6.96
CA SER A 294 -9.04 18.35 8.26
C SER A 294 -9.85 17.16 8.78
N LYS A 295 -10.25 16.27 7.88
CA LYS A 295 -11.02 15.05 8.17
C LYS A 295 -10.14 13.83 8.39
N SER A 296 -8.86 13.87 8.00
CA SER A 296 -7.93 12.77 8.26
C SER A 296 -7.45 12.79 9.72
N SER A 297 -7.41 11.62 10.33
CA SER A 297 -6.86 11.40 11.67
C SER A 297 -5.37 11.05 11.66
N ASP A 298 -4.73 10.84 10.49
CA ASP A 298 -3.29 10.61 10.39
C ASP A 298 -2.49 11.90 10.58
N LYS A 299 -2.03 12.14 11.80
CA LYS A 299 -1.12 13.26 12.10
C LYS A 299 0.24 13.13 11.39
N GLY A 300 0.63 11.91 10.99
CA GLY A 300 1.83 11.69 10.19
C GLY A 300 1.72 12.25 8.77
N ALA A 301 0.51 12.28 8.20
CA ALA A 301 0.22 12.85 6.90
C ALA A 301 -0.17 14.34 6.98
N THR A 302 -0.92 14.74 8.01
CA THR A 302 -1.52 16.08 8.08
C THR A 302 -0.66 17.16 8.75
N ASN A 303 0.41 16.77 9.47
CA ASN A 303 1.37 17.73 10.03
C ASN A 303 2.14 18.46 8.91
N LYS A 304 2.56 19.70 9.19
CA LYS A 304 3.42 20.44 8.26
C LYS A 304 4.81 19.81 8.16
N ARG A 305 5.32 19.74 6.95
CA ARG A 305 6.71 19.36 6.62
C ARG A 305 7.61 20.58 6.70
N THR A 306 8.75 20.45 7.38
CA THR A 306 9.84 21.43 7.28
C THR A 306 10.77 21.03 6.13
N LEU A 307 10.93 21.87 5.15
CA LEU A 307 11.82 21.65 3.99
C LEU A 307 13.28 21.91 4.36
N SER A 308 14.17 21.55 3.43
CA SER A 308 15.62 21.77 3.55
C SER A 308 16.00 23.25 3.67
N ASP A 309 15.17 24.16 3.16
CA ASP A 309 15.29 25.62 3.27
C ASP A 309 14.58 26.24 4.50
N ASN A 310 14.16 25.41 5.44
CA ASN A 310 13.41 25.76 6.67
C ASN A 310 11.97 26.26 6.46
N ARG A 311 11.45 26.31 5.26
CA ARG A 311 10.03 26.60 5.02
C ARG A 311 9.16 25.44 5.53
N LYS A 312 7.98 25.79 6.06
CA LYS A 312 6.98 24.81 6.48
C LYS A 312 5.83 24.78 5.47
N ILE A 313 5.66 23.63 4.82
CA ILE A 313 4.57 23.42 3.86
C ILE A 313 3.62 22.32 4.34
N SER A 314 2.41 22.31 3.80
CA SER A 314 1.49 21.18 3.92
C SER A 314 1.57 20.35 2.63
N VAL A 315 1.82 19.07 2.79
CA VAL A 315 1.80 18.06 1.71
C VAL A 315 0.67 17.05 1.92
N ALA A 316 -0.28 17.41 2.79
CA ALA A 316 -1.31 16.49 3.26
C ALA A 316 -2.22 15.99 2.12
N ASN A 317 -2.56 16.83 1.13
CA ASN A 317 -3.39 16.40 0.00
C ASN A 317 -2.70 15.29 -0.80
N GLU A 318 -1.41 15.46 -1.11
CA GLU A 318 -0.60 14.46 -1.80
C GLU A 318 -0.50 13.15 -0.99
N LEU A 319 -0.32 13.24 0.33
CA LEU A 319 -0.21 12.05 1.18
C LEU A 319 -1.54 11.31 1.34
N ILE A 320 -2.69 12.00 1.36
CA ILE A 320 -4.02 11.38 1.35
C ILE A 320 -4.32 10.76 -0.03
N GLU A 321 -3.91 11.41 -1.11
CA GLU A 321 -3.97 10.83 -2.46
C GLU A 321 -3.16 9.54 -2.55
N ASN A 322 -1.93 9.55 -2.03
CA ASN A 322 -1.08 8.35 -1.96
C ASN A 322 -1.70 7.25 -1.08
N GLU A 323 -2.33 7.61 0.03
CA GLU A 323 -3.08 6.64 0.85
C GLU A 323 -4.19 5.99 0.05
N LEU A 324 -4.99 6.78 -0.65
CA LEU A 324 -6.06 6.27 -1.51
C LEU A 324 -5.48 5.35 -2.60
N ASN A 325 -4.38 5.74 -3.24
CA ASN A 325 -3.68 4.92 -4.21
C ASN A 325 -3.28 3.55 -3.63
N VAL A 326 -2.64 3.55 -2.46
CA VAL A 326 -2.21 2.33 -1.79
C VAL A 326 -3.39 1.41 -1.50
N LEU A 327 -4.53 1.92 -1.04
CA LEU A 327 -5.69 1.11 -0.69
C LEU A 327 -6.40 0.56 -1.94
N LEU A 328 -6.62 1.39 -2.97
CA LEU A 328 -7.36 1.00 -4.16
C LEU A 328 -6.59 0.04 -5.09
N THR A 329 -5.27 -0.04 -4.94
CA THR A 329 -4.42 -0.92 -5.74
C THR A 329 -4.02 -2.22 -5.03
N ARG A 330 -4.60 -2.56 -3.86
CA ARG A 330 -4.25 -3.78 -3.10
C ARG A 330 -4.91 -5.05 -3.59
N GLY A 331 -6.04 -4.96 -4.30
CA GLY A 331 -6.75 -6.12 -4.82
C GLY A 331 -6.05 -6.71 -6.05
N VAL A 332 -5.85 -8.04 -6.05
CA VAL A 332 -5.33 -8.77 -7.21
C VAL A 332 -6.44 -9.11 -8.20
N HIS A 333 -7.60 -9.57 -7.68
CA HIS A 333 -8.73 -10.02 -8.48
C HIS A 333 -9.95 -9.09 -8.40
N GLY A 334 -9.98 -8.17 -7.43
CA GLY A 334 -11.10 -7.25 -7.33
C GLY A 334 -10.93 -6.15 -6.30
N LEU A 335 -11.71 -5.10 -6.54
CA LEU A 335 -11.78 -3.89 -5.73
C LEU A 335 -13.24 -3.56 -5.44
N TYR A 336 -13.62 -3.60 -4.18
CA TYR A 336 -14.95 -3.28 -3.68
C TYR A 336 -14.91 -1.96 -2.92
N ILE A 337 -15.79 -1.04 -3.26
CA ILE A 337 -15.70 0.34 -2.74
C ILE A 337 -17.02 0.77 -2.10
N TYR A 338 -16.92 1.42 -0.95
CA TYR A 338 -17.94 2.27 -0.38
C TYR A 338 -17.33 3.65 -0.07
N ALA A 339 -18.02 4.74 -0.42
CA ALA A 339 -17.58 6.10 -0.10
C ALA A 339 -18.52 6.74 0.93
N VAL A 340 -17.95 7.33 2.00
CA VAL A 340 -18.71 8.04 3.04
C VAL A 340 -19.33 9.32 2.49
N ASP A 341 -18.62 10.06 1.65
CA ASP A 341 -19.16 11.26 0.97
C ASP A 341 -20.32 10.86 0.03
N PRO A 342 -21.55 11.37 0.25
CA PRO A 342 -22.70 10.97 -0.55
C PRO A 342 -22.56 11.31 -2.04
N ALA A 343 -21.93 12.44 -2.37
CA ALA A 343 -21.75 12.85 -3.76
C ALA A 343 -20.76 11.91 -4.49
N LEU A 344 -19.67 11.53 -3.83
CA LEU A 344 -18.71 10.56 -4.38
C LEU A 344 -19.37 9.18 -4.53
N ARG A 345 -20.11 8.72 -3.52
CA ARG A 345 -20.81 7.43 -3.56
C ARG A 345 -21.79 7.36 -4.71
N GLN A 346 -22.65 8.37 -4.87
CA GLN A 346 -23.63 8.42 -5.97
C GLN A 346 -22.94 8.45 -7.35
N ALA A 347 -21.85 9.20 -7.50
CA ALA A 347 -21.10 9.22 -8.75
C ALA A 347 -20.47 7.84 -9.07
N LEU A 348 -19.93 7.14 -8.08
CA LEU A 348 -19.39 5.79 -8.26
C LEU A 348 -20.49 4.76 -8.60
N LEU A 349 -21.63 4.81 -7.93
CA LEU A 349 -22.79 3.96 -8.25
C LEU A 349 -23.30 4.22 -9.67
N PHE A 350 -23.38 5.49 -10.07
CA PHE A 350 -23.76 5.85 -11.44
C PHE A 350 -22.74 5.33 -12.46
N ALA A 351 -21.44 5.45 -12.18
CA ALA A 351 -20.37 4.95 -13.03
C ALA A 351 -20.42 3.43 -13.22
N GLN A 352 -20.79 2.69 -12.18
CA GLN A 352 -21.01 1.23 -12.24
C GLN A 352 -22.21 0.88 -13.14
N ASN A 353 -23.32 1.60 -13.00
CA ASN A 353 -24.52 1.37 -13.79
C ASN A 353 -24.33 1.73 -15.27
N ALA A 354 -23.57 2.80 -15.56
CA ALA A 354 -23.23 3.19 -16.92
C ALA A 354 -22.43 2.10 -17.66
N GLY A 355 -21.41 1.53 -17.00
CA GLY A 355 -20.65 0.40 -17.53
C GLY A 355 -21.51 -0.86 -17.77
N THR A 356 -22.51 -1.10 -16.92
CA THR A 356 -23.48 -2.20 -17.09
C THR A 356 -24.41 -1.95 -18.29
N PHE A 357 -24.77 -0.71 -18.54
CA PHE A 357 -25.63 -0.34 -19.69
C PHE A 357 -24.88 -0.49 -21.02
N GLU A 358 -23.63 -0.06 -21.09
CA GLU A 358 -22.78 -0.28 -22.27
C GLU A 358 -22.58 -1.77 -22.56
N LYS A 359 -22.42 -2.60 -21.53
CA LYS A 359 -22.34 -4.06 -21.67
C LYS A 359 -23.61 -4.65 -22.27
N LYS A 360 -24.79 -4.21 -21.84
CA LYS A 360 -26.06 -4.68 -22.43
C LYS A 360 -26.21 -4.27 -23.90
N LEU A 361 -25.77 -3.06 -24.24
CA LEU A 361 -25.81 -2.58 -25.63
C LEU A 361 -24.85 -3.38 -26.53
N SER A 362 -23.65 -3.71 -26.08
CA SER A 362 -22.70 -4.51 -26.86
C SER A 362 -23.20 -5.94 -27.10
N LEU A 363 -23.77 -6.58 -26.05
CA LEU A 363 -24.37 -7.93 -26.20
C LEU A 363 -25.55 -7.95 -27.20
N VAL A 364 -26.42 -6.94 -27.16
CA VAL A 364 -27.53 -6.81 -28.12
C VAL A 364 -27.01 -6.56 -29.53
N ALA A 365 -25.91 -5.82 -29.68
CA ALA A 365 -25.30 -5.60 -30.97
C ALA A 365 -24.67 -6.89 -31.55
N GLU A 366 -23.96 -7.66 -30.71
CA GLU A 366 -23.38 -8.96 -31.09
C GLU A 366 -24.45 -10.00 -31.46
N GLU A 367 -25.57 -10.05 -30.72
CA GLU A 367 -26.70 -10.90 -31.06
C GLU A 367 -27.31 -10.50 -32.42
N LYS A 368 -27.52 -9.20 -32.66
CA LYS A 368 -28.06 -8.72 -33.96
C LYS A 368 -27.13 -9.03 -35.14
N GLU A 369 -25.81 -9.01 -34.93
CA GLU A 369 -24.87 -9.42 -35.99
C GLU A 369 -24.89 -10.92 -36.26
N LYS A 370 -25.09 -11.76 -35.22
CA LYS A 370 -25.25 -13.21 -35.38
C LYS A 370 -26.53 -13.55 -36.20
N TYR A 371 -27.62 -12.84 -35.94
CA TYR A 371 -28.90 -13.04 -36.71
C TYR A 371 -28.84 -12.49 -38.15
N LYS A 372 -27.91 -11.61 -38.49
CA LYS A 372 -27.71 -11.15 -39.86
C LYS A 372 -26.85 -12.08 -40.73
N LYS A 373 -26.17 -13.04 -40.11
CA LYS A 373 -25.27 -14.02 -40.75
C LYS A 373 -25.92 -15.39 -40.91
N LEU A 374 -27.16 -15.55 -40.45
CA LEU A 374 -28.07 -16.69 -40.70
C LEU A 374 -29.08 -16.30 -41.78
#